data_91ef051d5f08ca46e45e1b6a7da97d4b
#
_entry.id   91ef051d5f08ca46e45e1b6a7da97d4b
#
_cell.length_a   1.000
_cell.length_b   1.000
_cell.length_c   1.000
_cell.angle_alpha   90.00
_cell.angle_beta   90.00
_cell.angle_gamma   90.00
#
_symmetry.space_group_name_H-M   'P 1'
#
loop_
_entity.id
_entity.type
_entity.pdbx_description
1 polymer ?
#
loop_
_entity_poly.entity_id
_entity_poly.type
_entity_poly.pdbx_seq_one_letter_code
_entity_poly.pdbx_strand_id
1 'polypeptide(L)'
;VRDALNDADLAHIVAHGEFRPGNPLFSALRLADGPLVVHELEDLDRAPRLVVLSACDIGRAEPGDAVLGMVGALLALGTATVIASVAPVRDAATPAFMTAFHRALLSGHSPSRALAAVPRTPGVHGFQCFGAG
;
A
#
# COMPACT_ATOMS: atom_id res chain seq x y z
N VAL A 1 -1.14 0.45 -15.85
CA VAL A 1 -0.94 0.02 -14.45
C VAL A 1 -1.81 -1.18 -14.11
N ARG A 2 -3.10 -1.12 -14.46
CA ARG A 2 -4.00 -2.23 -14.18
C ARG A 2 -3.54 -3.55 -14.81
N ASP A 3 -3.08 -3.52 -16.05
CA ASP A 3 -2.58 -4.73 -16.73
C ASP A 3 -1.32 -5.29 -16.07
N ALA A 4 -0.44 -4.42 -15.60
CA ALA A 4 0.75 -4.84 -14.84
C ALA A 4 0.36 -5.48 -13.51
N LEU A 5 -0.65 -4.96 -12.82
CA LEU A 5 -1.14 -5.52 -11.56
C LEU A 5 -1.75 -6.91 -11.75
N ASN A 6 -2.38 -7.16 -12.88
CA ASN A 6 -3.08 -8.42 -13.15
C ASN A 6 -2.14 -9.64 -13.16
N ASP A 7 -0.87 -9.45 -13.49
CA ASP A 7 0.13 -10.54 -13.55
C ASP A 7 1.17 -10.48 -12.42
N ALA A 8 1.08 -9.50 -11.55
CA ALA A 8 2.07 -9.30 -10.50
C ALA A 8 1.80 -10.17 -9.27
N ASP A 9 2.83 -10.76 -8.69
CA ASP A 9 2.78 -11.36 -7.35
C ASP A 9 2.95 -10.31 -6.26
N LEU A 10 3.78 -9.31 -6.52
CA LEU A 10 4.03 -8.17 -5.65
C LEU A 10 3.85 -6.88 -6.44
N ALA A 11 3.12 -5.94 -5.86
CA ALA A 11 3.01 -4.59 -6.39
C ALA A 11 3.43 -3.59 -5.33
N HIS A 12 4.39 -2.73 -5.65
CA HIS A 12 4.78 -1.60 -4.81
C HIS A 12 4.34 -0.33 -5.51
N ILE A 13 3.38 0.36 -4.91
CA ILE A 13 2.79 1.57 -5.47
C ILE A 13 3.24 2.77 -4.64
N VAL A 14 3.97 3.66 -5.28
CA VAL A 14 4.40 4.93 -4.69
C VAL A 14 3.60 6.03 -5.37
N ALA A 15 2.68 6.65 -4.67
CA ALA A 15 1.77 7.61 -5.25
C ALA A 15 1.17 8.54 -4.19
N HIS A 16 0.55 9.60 -4.64
CA HIS A 16 -0.35 10.37 -3.80
C HIS A 16 -1.74 9.76 -3.86
N GLY A 17 -2.38 9.62 -2.70
CA GLY A 17 -3.72 9.08 -2.60
C GLY A 17 -4.78 10.17 -2.47
N GLU A 18 -5.92 9.95 -3.11
CA GLU A 18 -7.16 10.67 -2.83
C GLU A 18 -8.11 9.68 -2.16
N PHE A 19 -8.20 9.76 -0.85
CA PHE A 19 -9.01 8.83 -0.08
C PHE A 19 -10.38 9.43 0.19
N ARG A 20 -11.43 8.62 -0.02
CA ARG A 20 -12.82 9.02 0.22
C ARG A 20 -13.40 8.17 1.34
N PRO A 21 -13.45 8.70 2.59
CA PRO A 21 -13.86 7.91 3.75
C PRO A 21 -15.26 7.34 3.63
N GLY A 22 -16.18 8.08 3.03
CA GLY A 22 -17.55 7.65 2.84
C GLY A 22 -17.74 6.58 1.76
N ASN A 23 -16.78 6.41 0.87
CA ASN A 23 -16.85 5.43 -0.21
C ASN A 23 -15.45 4.99 -0.65
N PRO A 24 -14.85 4.01 0.06
CA PRO A 24 -13.48 3.57 -0.21
C PRO A 24 -13.24 3.08 -1.64
N LEU A 25 -14.25 2.53 -2.31
CA LEU A 25 -14.13 2.04 -3.69
C LEU A 25 -13.85 3.16 -4.69
N PHE A 26 -14.22 4.40 -4.36
CA PHE A 26 -13.93 5.58 -5.18
C PHE A 26 -12.66 6.31 -4.75
N SER A 27 -11.95 5.80 -3.76
CA SER A 27 -10.60 6.26 -3.47
C SER A 27 -9.68 5.94 -4.64
N ALA A 28 -8.71 6.80 -4.89
CA ALA A 28 -7.83 6.69 -6.03
C ALA A 28 -6.38 6.96 -5.64
N LEU A 29 -5.46 6.36 -6.41
CA LEU A 29 -4.03 6.68 -6.37
C LEU A 29 -3.69 7.48 -7.63
N ARG A 30 -3.00 8.60 -7.46
CA ARG A 30 -2.56 9.41 -8.58
C ARG A 30 -1.26 8.87 -9.13
N LEU A 31 -1.34 8.26 -10.29
CA LEU A 31 -0.21 7.69 -11.00
C LEU A 31 0.14 8.55 -12.23
N ALA A 32 1.32 8.33 -12.79
CA ALA A 32 1.81 9.12 -13.93
C ALA A 32 0.91 9.00 -15.17
N ASP A 33 0.26 7.86 -15.36
CA ASP A 33 -0.64 7.58 -16.49
C ASP A 33 -2.13 7.81 -16.16
N GLY A 34 -2.41 8.45 -15.02
CA GLY A 34 -3.76 8.80 -14.60
C GLY A 34 -4.15 8.17 -13.27
N PRO A 35 -5.35 8.48 -12.76
CA PRO A 35 -5.79 7.93 -11.48
C PRO A 35 -6.11 6.44 -11.59
N LEU A 36 -5.68 5.68 -10.59
CA LEU A 36 -6.10 4.29 -10.39
C LEU A 36 -7.15 4.28 -9.28
N VAL A 37 -8.39 4.08 -9.64
CA VAL A 37 -9.51 4.00 -8.69
C VAL A 37 -9.59 2.59 -8.13
N VAL A 38 -9.82 2.45 -6.82
CA VAL A 38 -9.90 1.14 -6.17
C VAL A 38 -10.94 0.25 -6.82
N HIS A 39 -12.08 0.81 -7.24
CA HIS A 39 -13.14 0.09 -7.95
C HIS A 39 -12.64 -0.62 -9.22
N GLU A 40 -11.67 -0.05 -9.94
CA GLU A 40 -11.10 -0.66 -11.14
C GLU A 40 -10.33 -1.95 -10.83
N LEU A 41 -9.87 -2.13 -9.59
CA LEU A 41 -9.17 -3.34 -9.16
C LEU A 41 -10.08 -4.57 -9.13
N GLU A 42 -11.39 -4.36 -9.07
CA GLU A 42 -12.36 -5.45 -9.13
C GLU A 42 -12.36 -6.17 -10.49
N ASP A 43 -11.86 -5.51 -11.53
CA ASP A 43 -11.76 -6.08 -12.87
C ASP A 43 -10.50 -6.94 -13.08
N LEU A 44 -9.63 -7.03 -12.07
CA LEU A 44 -8.45 -7.89 -12.17
C LEU A 44 -8.84 -9.37 -12.13
N ASP A 45 -8.25 -10.16 -13.02
CA ASP A 45 -8.41 -11.62 -13.01
C ASP A 45 -7.73 -12.23 -11.78
N ARG A 46 -6.60 -11.64 -11.38
CA ARG A 46 -5.84 -12.07 -10.21
C ARG A 46 -5.22 -10.85 -9.51
N ALA A 47 -5.60 -10.64 -8.25
CA ALA A 47 -4.99 -9.60 -7.43
C ALA A 47 -3.56 -9.99 -7.02
N PRO A 48 -2.61 -9.03 -6.90
CA PRO A 48 -1.29 -9.31 -6.37
C PRO A 48 -1.39 -9.91 -4.96
N ARG A 49 -0.50 -10.85 -4.65
CA ARG A 49 -0.47 -11.46 -3.32
C ARG A 49 -0.02 -10.49 -2.25
N LEU A 50 0.92 -9.62 -2.58
CA LEU A 50 1.43 -8.58 -1.71
C LEU A 50 1.32 -7.23 -2.39
N VAL A 51 0.67 -6.30 -1.73
CA VAL A 51 0.61 -4.90 -2.17
C VAL A 51 1.28 -4.03 -1.12
N VAL A 52 2.25 -3.24 -1.54
CA VAL A 52 2.91 -2.24 -0.69
C VAL A 52 2.45 -0.86 -1.16
N LEU A 53 1.77 -0.14 -0.29
CA LEU A 53 1.27 1.20 -0.56
C LEU A 53 2.13 2.22 0.17
N SER A 54 2.98 2.93 -0.56
CA SER A 54 3.69 4.11 -0.09
C SER A 54 2.92 5.35 -0.54
N ALA A 55 1.69 5.46 -0.06
CA ALA A 55 0.79 6.54 -0.43
C ALA A 55 0.43 7.37 0.80
N CYS A 56 0.34 8.68 0.64
CA CYS A 56 -0.16 9.58 1.67
C CYS A 56 -1.31 10.41 1.12
N ASP A 57 -2.24 10.79 1.98
CA ASP A 57 -3.30 11.71 1.64
C ASP A 57 -2.83 13.14 1.92
N ILE A 58 -2.84 13.97 0.90
CA ILE A 58 -2.40 15.35 1.03
C ILE A 58 -3.57 16.21 1.55
N GLY A 59 -3.39 16.79 2.72
CA GLY A 59 -4.28 17.82 3.24
C GLY A 59 -5.56 17.34 3.90
N ARG A 60 -5.64 16.09 4.33
CA ARG A 60 -6.78 15.57 5.08
C ARG A 60 -6.46 15.38 6.56
N ALA A 61 -7.44 15.62 7.42
CA ALA A 61 -7.28 15.56 8.87
C ALA A 61 -7.17 14.14 9.42
N GLU A 62 -7.74 13.15 8.75
CA GLU A 62 -7.78 11.75 9.20
C GLU A 62 -7.48 10.77 8.07
N PRO A 63 -6.21 10.67 7.63
CA PRO A 63 -5.85 9.78 6.51
C PRO A 63 -5.95 8.29 6.87
N GLY A 64 -5.86 7.94 8.15
CA GLY A 64 -5.82 6.54 8.58
C GLY A 64 -7.06 5.75 8.21
N ASP A 65 -8.26 6.30 8.43
CA ASP A 65 -9.52 5.60 8.15
C ASP A 65 -9.70 5.35 6.65
N ALA A 66 -9.30 6.30 5.83
CA ALA A 66 -9.38 6.16 4.37
C ALA A 66 -8.41 5.10 3.86
N VAL A 67 -7.18 5.06 4.39
CA VAL A 67 -6.20 4.03 4.06
C VAL A 67 -6.72 2.66 4.46
N LEU A 68 -7.30 2.52 5.66
CA LEU A 68 -7.88 1.26 6.12
C LEU A 68 -9.02 0.79 5.21
N GLY A 69 -9.83 1.70 4.68
CA GLY A 69 -10.87 1.38 3.70
C GLY A 69 -10.29 0.80 2.41
N MET A 70 -9.20 1.38 1.91
CA MET A 70 -8.51 0.87 0.72
C MET A 70 -7.86 -0.49 0.99
N VAL A 71 -7.22 -0.67 2.14
CA VAL A 71 -6.65 -1.96 2.55
C VAL A 71 -7.73 -3.03 2.60
N GLY A 72 -8.88 -2.73 3.21
CA GLY A 72 -10.01 -3.66 3.28
C GLY A 72 -10.52 -4.07 1.89
N ALA A 73 -10.61 -3.12 0.96
CA ALA A 73 -11.01 -3.41 -0.42
C ALA A 73 -10.02 -4.33 -1.13
N LEU A 74 -8.72 -4.09 -0.99
CA LEU A 74 -7.69 -4.95 -1.57
C LEU A 74 -7.74 -6.37 -1.01
N LEU A 75 -7.89 -6.51 0.29
CA LEU A 75 -8.01 -7.83 0.93
C LEU A 75 -9.26 -8.56 0.45
N ALA A 76 -10.39 -7.85 0.30
CA ALA A 76 -11.63 -8.43 -0.22
C ALA A 76 -11.51 -8.89 -1.67
N LEU A 77 -10.64 -8.25 -2.46
CA LEU A 77 -10.37 -8.63 -3.85
C LEU A 77 -9.40 -9.81 -4.00
N GLY A 78 -8.85 -10.30 -2.90
CA GLY A 78 -8.00 -11.49 -2.90
C GLY A 78 -6.52 -11.26 -2.63
N THR A 79 -6.10 -10.03 -2.37
CA THR A 79 -4.72 -9.76 -1.93
C THR A 79 -4.48 -10.40 -0.56
N ALA A 80 -3.42 -11.17 -0.42
CA ALA A 80 -3.15 -11.88 0.83
C ALA A 80 -2.61 -10.94 1.92
N THR A 81 -1.77 -9.99 1.53
CA THR A 81 -1.10 -9.08 2.46
C THR A 81 -0.99 -7.68 1.87
N VAL A 82 -1.28 -6.67 2.68
CA VAL A 82 -1.07 -5.26 2.33
C VAL A 82 -0.16 -4.62 3.37
N ILE A 83 0.87 -3.95 2.91
CA ILE A 83 1.72 -3.08 3.73
C ILE A 83 1.33 -1.64 3.41
N ALA A 84 0.87 -0.91 4.40
CA ALA A 84 0.43 0.46 4.22
C ALA A 84 0.67 1.29 5.48
N SER A 85 0.79 2.59 5.33
CA SER A 85 0.92 3.49 6.47
C SER A 85 -0.43 4.07 6.84
N VAL A 86 -0.77 3.99 8.12
CA VAL A 86 -1.98 4.61 8.69
C VAL A 86 -1.70 6.02 9.23
N ALA A 87 -0.47 6.48 9.13
CA ALA A 87 -0.02 7.81 9.55
C ALA A 87 0.68 8.49 8.37
N PRO A 88 0.80 9.82 8.39
CA PRO A 88 1.54 10.54 7.36
C PRO A 88 2.96 10.01 7.19
N VAL A 89 3.41 9.89 5.95
CA VAL A 89 4.72 9.36 5.57
C VAL A 89 5.61 10.51 5.12
N ARG A 90 6.86 10.52 5.57
CA ARG A 90 7.86 11.47 5.09
C ARG A 90 8.55 10.93 3.86
N ASP A 91 8.47 11.65 2.75
CA ASP A 91 9.08 11.26 1.49
C ASP A 91 10.58 11.03 1.60
N ALA A 92 11.27 11.84 2.41
CA ALA A 92 12.72 11.72 2.60
C ALA A 92 13.14 10.43 3.34
N ALA A 93 12.29 9.90 4.22
CA ALA A 93 12.57 8.70 5.01
C ALA A 93 12.17 7.41 4.29
N THR A 94 11.24 7.48 3.34
CA THR A 94 10.62 6.32 2.72
C THR A 94 11.57 5.48 1.86
N PRO A 95 12.44 6.05 1.01
CA PRO A 95 13.31 5.23 0.15
C PRO A 95 14.22 4.28 0.92
N ALA A 96 14.88 4.75 1.97
CA ALA A 96 15.76 3.90 2.78
C ALA A 96 14.97 2.80 3.51
N PHE A 97 13.81 3.15 4.06
CA PHE A 97 12.93 2.20 4.73
C PHE A 97 12.46 1.11 3.76
N MET A 98 11.97 1.50 2.58
CA MET A 98 11.47 0.55 1.59
C MET A 98 12.58 -0.30 0.99
N THR A 99 13.78 0.24 0.79
CA THR A 99 14.93 -0.53 0.35
C THR A 99 15.26 -1.64 1.35
N ALA A 100 15.31 -1.32 2.64
CA ALA A 100 15.56 -2.29 3.69
C ALA A 100 14.44 -3.33 3.79
N PHE A 101 13.18 -2.92 3.64
CA PHE A 101 12.05 -3.81 3.63
C PHE A 101 12.12 -4.82 2.48
N HIS A 102 12.36 -4.37 1.26
CA HIS A 102 12.47 -5.25 0.11
C HIS A 102 13.67 -6.18 0.18
N ARG A 103 14.80 -5.72 0.74
CA ARG A 103 15.94 -6.60 1.01
C ARG A 103 15.59 -7.73 1.98
N ALA A 104 14.84 -7.43 3.02
CA ALA A 104 14.37 -8.43 3.97
C ALA A 104 13.44 -9.45 3.30
N LEU A 105 12.54 -8.99 2.42
CA LEU A 105 11.70 -9.90 1.62
C LEU A 105 12.55 -10.82 0.74
N LEU A 106 13.54 -10.27 0.03
CA LEU A 106 14.42 -11.05 -0.84
C LEU A 106 15.27 -12.06 -0.08
N SER A 107 15.56 -11.80 1.19
CA SER A 107 16.28 -12.76 2.04
C SER A 107 15.40 -13.88 2.60
N GLY A 108 14.11 -13.90 2.27
CA GLY A 108 13.20 -14.99 2.62
C GLY A 108 12.25 -14.72 3.78
N HIS A 109 12.26 -13.50 4.34
CA HIS A 109 11.29 -13.15 5.39
C HIS A 109 9.88 -13.02 4.82
N SER A 110 8.88 -13.41 5.60
CA SER A 110 7.49 -13.07 5.31
C SER A 110 7.29 -11.54 5.38
N PRO A 111 6.23 -10.99 4.76
CA PRO A 111 6.00 -9.54 4.81
C PRO A 111 5.96 -8.96 6.23
N SER A 112 5.30 -9.63 7.16
CA SER A 112 5.24 -9.14 8.55
C SER A 112 6.60 -9.17 9.24
N ARG A 113 7.40 -10.21 9.02
CA ARG A 113 8.76 -10.30 9.58
C ARG A 113 9.71 -9.31 8.93
N ALA A 114 9.60 -9.13 7.61
CA ALA A 114 10.38 -8.14 6.90
C ALA A 114 10.12 -6.73 7.45
N LEU A 115 8.85 -6.39 7.67
CA LEU A 115 8.48 -5.11 8.24
C LEU A 115 9.02 -4.93 9.67
N ALA A 116 8.93 -5.97 10.48
CA ALA A 116 9.43 -5.94 11.86
C ALA A 116 10.96 -5.83 11.93
N ALA A 117 11.68 -6.34 10.94
CA ALA A 117 13.14 -6.33 10.92
C ALA A 117 13.73 -4.97 10.54
N VAL A 118 12.96 -4.08 9.93
CA VAL A 118 13.45 -2.77 9.48
C VAL A 118 13.39 -1.76 10.62
N PRO A 119 14.52 -1.09 10.96
CA PRO A 119 14.51 -0.03 11.97
C PRO A 119 13.58 1.11 11.56
N ARG A 120 12.78 1.60 12.50
CA ARG A 120 11.86 2.70 12.29
C ARG A 120 12.54 4.03 12.60
N THR A 121 12.53 4.92 11.61
CA THR A 121 12.96 6.30 11.77
C THR A 121 11.75 7.23 11.75
N PRO A 122 11.87 8.51 12.16
CA PRO A 122 10.76 9.45 12.06
C PRO A 122 10.22 9.53 10.62
N GLY A 123 8.91 9.49 10.48
CA GLY A 123 8.24 9.57 9.17
C GLY A 123 7.82 8.23 8.57
N VAL A 124 8.18 7.09 9.18
CA VAL A 124 7.78 5.76 8.72
C VAL A 124 7.15 4.88 9.81
N HIS A 125 6.85 5.47 10.96
CA HIS A 125 6.29 4.71 12.09
C HIS A 125 4.90 4.14 11.84
N GLY A 126 4.15 4.72 10.90
CA GLY A 126 2.79 4.31 10.63
C GLY A 126 2.64 3.10 9.73
N PHE A 127 3.70 2.57 9.15
CA PHE A 127 3.62 1.38 8.31
C PHE A 127 3.23 0.14 9.11
N GLN A 128 2.21 -0.55 8.62
CA GLN A 128 1.65 -1.75 9.24
C GLN A 128 1.41 -2.83 8.19
N CYS A 129 1.38 -4.07 8.66
CA CYS A 129 1.07 -5.24 7.87
C CYS A 129 -0.36 -5.67 8.14
N PHE A 130 -1.15 -5.82 7.08
CA PHE A 130 -2.54 -6.26 7.15
C PHE A 130 -2.71 -7.56 6.37
N GLY A 131 -3.54 -8.45 6.89
CA GLY A 131 -3.83 -9.72 6.24
C GLY A 131 -3.01 -10.87 6.78
N ALA A 132 -2.61 -11.78 5.87
CA ALA A 132 -1.95 -13.04 6.27
C ALA A 132 -0.51 -12.85 6.78
N GLY A 133 0.16 -11.76 6.40
CA GLY A 133 1.55 -11.51 6.81
C GLY A 133 2.55 -12.33 6.02
#